data_4148bf27cc23882eab3d0fa19e29059b
#
_entry.id   4148bf27cc23882eab3d0fa19e29059b
#
_cell.length_a   1.000
_cell.length_b   1.000
_cell.length_c   1.000
_cell.angle_alpha   90.00
_cell.angle_beta   90.00
_cell.angle_gamma   90.00
#
_symmetry.space_group_name_H-M   'P 1'
#
loop_
_entity.id
_entity.type
_entity.pdbx_description
1 polymer ?
#
loop_
_entity_poly.entity_id
_entity_poly.type
_entity_poly.pdbx_seq_one_letter_code
_entity_poly.pdbx_strand_id
1 'polypeptide(L)'
;LSMYEISKSQPTDKTTIARLAKELNFPVKYFYEHSDAHTSGTVYFRSLLTTNKRYRSEQIIKMEYLSQIYSLLQDYITFPKYEPIELLNNVTPEQAAYYLRENWGLGNGPIDNLVSVVEQHGILVTTFSTSTNDVDAFSQFMEVGDTPTYIIAYSNNKTSAARIHFDIAHELGHICLHEWSEDIENISKEEFKSKEREANDFAAAFLLPEVTFRKDAEKGPQTIAYYKQLKKKWKVSIAAMIRRSEKLGIITTEEYQKLIRIMQRRGLRKEEPLDDVLITAGPALLKT
;
A
#
# COMPACT_ATOMS: atom_id res chain seq x y z
N LEU A 1 -13.28 -27.87 14.03
CA LEU A 1 -13.08 -26.54 13.43
C LEU A 1 -13.42 -26.54 11.95
N SER A 2 -12.78 -27.35 11.13
CA SER A 2 -12.97 -27.36 9.66
C SER A 2 -14.43 -27.42 9.19
N MET A 3 -15.30 -28.17 9.88
CA MET A 3 -16.74 -28.25 9.54
C MET A 3 -17.49 -26.96 9.86
N TYR A 4 -17.07 -26.23 10.88
CA TYR A 4 -17.64 -24.94 11.25
C TYR A 4 -17.17 -23.82 10.31
N GLU A 5 -15.88 -23.83 9.94
CA GLU A 5 -15.30 -22.86 9.00
C GLU A 5 -15.95 -22.89 7.62
N ILE A 6 -16.37 -24.06 7.15
CA ILE A 6 -17.05 -24.20 5.85
C ILE A 6 -18.58 -24.16 5.94
N SER A 7 -19.11 -23.70 7.07
CA SER A 7 -20.56 -23.57 7.36
C SER A 7 -21.37 -24.86 7.15
N LYS A 8 -20.73 -26.03 7.17
CA LYS A 8 -21.41 -27.33 7.07
C LYS A 8 -22.05 -27.81 8.39
N SER A 9 -21.66 -27.20 9.50
CA SER A 9 -22.28 -27.38 10.80
C SER A 9 -22.08 -26.14 11.64
N GLN A 10 -22.96 -25.95 12.64
CA GLN A 10 -22.81 -24.89 13.64
C GLN A 10 -22.66 -25.51 15.01
N PRO A 11 -21.82 -24.97 15.90
CA PRO A 11 -21.73 -25.44 17.26
C PRO A 11 -23.04 -25.09 17.98
N THR A 12 -23.77 -26.12 18.39
CA THR A 12 -25.08 -25.96 19.03
C THR A 12 -25.03 -25.99 20.56
N ASP A 13 -23.92 -26.44 21.11
CA ASP A 13 -23.78 -26.56 22.57
C ASP A 13 -22.81 -25.54 23.17
N LYS A 14 -23.12 -25.04 24.35
CA LYS A 14 -22.34 -24.05 25.09
C LYS A 14 -20.91 -24.51 25.40
N THR A 15 -20.72 -25.81 25.57
CA THR A 15 -19.43 -26.40 25.95
C THR A 15 -18.47 -26.32 24.76
N THR A 16 -18.92 -26.63 23.56
CA THR A 16 -18.13 -26.51 22.33
C THR A 16 -17.79 -25.07 22.07
N ILE A 17 -18.75 -24.13 22.23
CA ILE A 17 -18.47 -22.69 22.05
C ILE A 17 -17.44 -22.20 23.08
N ALA A 18 -17.56 -22.60 24.35
CA ALA A 18 -16.57 -22.21 25.36
C ALA A 18 -15.17 -22.76 25.07
N ARG A 19 -15.06 -23.97 24.54
CA ARG A 19 -13.76 -24.53 24.09
C ARG A 19 -13.20 -23.79 22.89
N LEU A 20 -14.02 -23.46 21.90
CA LEU A 20 -13.60 -22.64 20.76
C LEU A 20 -13.10 -21.26 21.21
N ALA A 21 -13.87 -20.61 22.10
CA ALA A 21 -13.51 -19.31 22.66
C ALA A 21 -12.13 -19.36 23.35
N LYS A 22 -11.88 -20.39 24.15
CA LYS A 22 -10.62 -20.60 24.85
C LYS A 22 -9.45 -20.84 23.86
N GLU A 23 -9.63 -21.76 22.91
CA GLU A 23 -8.59 -22.12 21.94
C GLU A 23 -8.25 -20.98 20.98
N LEU A 24 -9.25 -20.17 20.63
CA LEU A 24 -9.10 -19.02 19.73
C LEU A 24 -8.75 -17.72 20.49
N ASN A 25 -8.73 -17.76 21.82
CA ASN A 25 -8.51 -16.59 22.68
C ASN A 25 -9.48 -15.44 22.42
N PHE A 26 -10.77 -15.78 22.24
CA PHE A 26 -11.87 -14.83 22.09
C PHE A 26 -12.82 -14.89 23.29
N PRO A 27 -13.47 -13.77 23.65
CA PRO A 27 -14.56 -13.80 24.63
C PRO A 27 -15.70 -14.74 24.20
N VAL A 28 -16.26 -15.51 25.10
CA VAL A 28 -17.39 -16.42 24.77
C VAL A 28 -18.58 -15.66 24.17
N LYS A 29 -18.81 -14.42 24.63
CA LYS A 29 -19.87 -13.53 24.14
C LYS A 29 -19.76 -13.24 22.63
N TYR A 30 -18.55 -13.14 22.09
CA TYR A 30 -18.26 -12.93 20.66
C TYR A 30 -18.99 -13.93 19.74
N PHE A 31 -19.12 -15.20 20.18
CA PHE A 31 -19.75 -16.26 19.39
C PHE A 31 -21.28 -16.23 19.44
N TYR A 32 -21.87 -15.35 20.23
CA TYR A 32 -23.30 -15.15 20.34
C TYR A 32 -23.78 -13.81 19.80
N GLU A 33 -22.87 -12.91 19.48
CA GLU A 33 -23.20 -11.61 18.90
C GLU A 33 -23.50 -11.78 17.42
N HIS A 34 -24.55 -11.14 16.96
CA HIS A 34 -24.78 -10.98 15.52
C HIS A 34 -23.88 -9.87 15.02
N SER A 35 -23.11 -10.15 13.98
CA SER A 35 -22.34 -9.12 13.29
C SER A 35 -23.28 -8.41 12.32
N ASP A 36 -23.65 -7.19 12.63
CA ASP A 36 -24.35 -6.29 11.70
C ASP A 36 -23.38 -5.60 10.73
N ALA A 37 -22.12 -6.02 10.76
CA ALA A 37 -21.08 -5.45 9.91
C ALA A 37 -21.23 -5.94 8.48
N HIS A 38 -22.05 -5.28 7.72
CA HIS A 38 -22.02 -5.33 6.26
C HIS A 38 -20.90 -4.42 5.75
N THR A 39 -19.67 -4.90 5.80
CA THR A 39 -18.59 -4.30 5.06
C THR A 39 -18.53 -4.97 3.70
N SER A 40 -19.33 -4.49 2.78
CA SER A 40 -19.15 -4.80 1.36
C SER A 40 -18.08 -3.87 0.81
N GLY A 41 -16.93 -4.38 0.49
CA GLY A 41 -15.88 -3.60 -0.13
C GLY A 41 -15.03 -4.45 -1.04
N THR A 42 -14.69 -3.92 -2.19
CA THR A 42 -13.77 -4.56 -3.13
C THR A 42 -12.35 -4.46 -2.57
N VAL A 43 -11.65 -5.56 -2.54
CA VAL A 43 -10.29 -5.62 -2.04
C VAL A 43 -9.32 -5.72 -3.23
N TYR A 44 -8.46 -4.74 -3.40
CA TYR A 44 -7.40 -4.77 -4.40
C TYR A 44 -6.19 -5.51 -3.82
N PHE A 45 -6.06 -6.78 -4.16
CA PHE A 45 -4.97 -7.63 -3.68
C PHE A 45 -4.06 -8.06 -4.83
N ARG A 46 -3.08 -7.25 -5.18
CA ARG A 46 -2.05 -7.69 -6.12
C ARG A 46 -1.35 -8.97 -5.68
N SER A 47 -0.78 -8.91 -4.50
CA SER A 47 0.04 -9.97 -3.94
C SER A 47 -0.78 -11.15 -3.42
N LEU A 48 -2.07 -10.97 -3.15
CA LEU A 48 -2.92 -12.00 -2.60
C LEU A 48 -3.53 -12.94 -3.65
N LEU A 49 -3.55 -12.57 -4.94
CA LEU A 49 -3.93 -13.52 -6.00
C LEU A 49 -2.96 -14.69 -6.11
N THR A 50 -1.69 -14.48 -5.74
CA THR A 50 -0.64 -15.50 -5.72
C THR A 50 -0.44 -16.15 -4.35
N THR A 51 -1.10 -15.62 -3.29
CA THR A 51 -0.95 -16.14 -1.93
C THR A 51 -2.00 -17.19 -1.59
N ASN A 52 -1.71 -17.96 -0.54
CA ASN A 52 -2.61 -18.98 -0.01
C ASN A 52 -3.97 -18.34 0.36
N LYS A 53 -5.08 -18.97 -0.07
CA LYS A 53 -6.46 -18.55 0.20
C LYS A 53 -6.73 -18.28 1.68
N ARG A 54 -6.16 -19.08 2.57
CA ARG A 54 -6.28 -18.90 4.03
C ARG A 54 -5.72 -17.56 4.49
N TYR A 55 -4.54 -17.19 4.00
CA TYR A 55 -3.91 -15.92 4.34
C TYR A 55 -4.73 -14.73 3.85
N ARG A 56 -5.27 -14.81 2.62
CA ARG A 56 -6.16 -13.79 2.07
C ARG A 56 -7.37 -13.58 2.96
N SER A 57 -8.07 -14.66 3.33
CA SER A 57 -9.23 -14.60 4.22
C SER A 57 -8.89 -13.98 5.58
N GLU A 58 -7.73 -14.30 6.13
CA GLU A 58 -7.26 -13.70 7.38
C GLU A 58 -7.11 -12.18 7.29
N GLN A 59 -6.51 -11.67 6.20
CA GLN A 59 -6.35 -10.23 6.03
C GLN A 59 -7.70 -9.52 5.80
N ILE A 60 -8.61 -10.10 5.03
CA ILE A 60 -9.97 -9.57 4.85
C ILE A 60 -10.67 -9.39 6.20
N ILE A 61 -10.66 -10.42 7.03
CA ILE A 61 -11.27 -10.35 8.37
C ILE A 61 -10.62 -9.28 9.25
N LYS A 62 -9.28 -9.13 9.19
CA LYS A 62 -8.59 -8.06 9.92
C LYS A 62 -9.04 -6.67 9.47
N MET A 63 -9.24 -6.48 8.17
CA MET A 63 -9.74 -5.21 7.64
C MET A 63 -11.19 -4.95 8.03
N GLU A 64 -12.03 -5.98 8.08
CA GLU A 64 -13.40 -5.87 8.60
C GLU A 64 -13.41 -5.41 10.07
N TYR A 65 -12.58 -5.98 10.93
CA TYR A 65 -12.45 -5.50 12.32
C TYR A 65 -11.95 -4.06 12.40
N LEU A 66 -10.97 -3.70 11.56
CA LEU A 66 -10.47 -2.33 11.52
C LEU A 66 -11.57 -1.35 11.12
N SER A 67 -12.42 -1.70 10.15
CA SER A 67 -13.55 -0.85 9.76
C SER A 67 -14.58 -0.68 10.86
N GLN A 68 -14.88 -1.74 11.61
CA GLN A 68 -15.79 -1.66 12.76
C GLN A 68 -15.24 -0.73 13.84
N ILE A 69 -13.94 -0.84 14.14
CA ILE A 69 -13.28 0.06 15.09
C ILE A 69 -13.33 1.50 14.58
N TYR A 70 -13.04 1.71 13.30
CA TYR A 70 -13.07 3.03 12.69
C TYR A 70 -14.48 3.64 12.71
N SER A 71 -15.50 2.85 12.35
CA SER A 71 -16.91 3.26 12.45
C SER A 71 -17.29 3.70 13.87
N LEU A 72 -16.93 2.90 14.86
CA LEU A 72 -17.18 3.24 16.25
C LEU A 72 -16.49 4.53 16.68
N LEU A 73 -15.26 4.75 16.24
CA LEU A 73 -14.49 5.94 16.59
C LEU A 73 -15.03 7.21 15.92
N GLN A 74 -15.69 7.10 14.78
CA GLN A 74 -16.32 8.24 14.09
C GLN A 74 -17.42 8.92 14.93
N ASP A 75 -18.03 8.21 15.88
CA ASP A 75 -19.00 8.78 16.82
C ASP A 75 -18.35 9.75 17.82
N TYR A 76 -17.04 9.66 18.02
CA TYR A 76 -16.29 10.40 19.03
C TYR A 76 -15.22 11.32 18.45
N ILE A 77 -14.71 11.00 17.25
CA ILE A 77 -13.57 11.68 16.65
C ILE A 77 -13.92 12.03 15.19
N THR A 78 -13.64 13.26 14.79
CA THR A 78 -13.74 13.67 13.38
C THR A 78 -12.45 13.32 12.67
N PHE A 79 -12.51 12.35 11.77
CA PHE A 79 -11.40 11.97 10.91
C PHE A 79 -11.35 12.80 9.62
N PRO A 80 -10.16 13.01 9.04
CA PRO A 80 -10.06 13.51 7.67
C PRO A 80 -10.85 12.63 6.72
N LYS A 81 -11.48 13.23 5.70
CA LYS A 81 -12.18 12.49 4.65
C LYS A 81 -11.34 12.48 3.39
N TYR A 82 -11.29 11.34 2.72
CA TYR A 82 -10.67 11.27 1.41
C TYR A 82 -11.57 11.96 0.37
N GLU A 83 -10.98 12.90 -0.34
CA GLU A 83 -11.62 13.56 -1.47
C GLU A 83 -10.99 13.02 -2.76
N PRO A 84 -11.73 12.21 -3.54
CA PRO A 84 -11.24 11.71 -4.81
C PRO A 84 -10.89 12.87 -5.75
N ILE A 85 -9.76 12.74 -6.44
CA ILE A 85 -9.42 13.70 -7.49
C ILE A 85 -10.24 13.39 -8.75
N GLU A 86 -10.86 14.41 -9.33
CA GLU A 86 -11.51 14.28 -10.62
C GLU A 86 -10.45 14.22 -11.72
N LEU A 87 -10.19 13.02 -12.22
CA LEU A 87 -9.30 12.83 -13.35
C LEU A 87 -10.07 12.94 -14.67
N LEU A 88 -9.50 13.64 -15.61
CA LEU A 88 -10.00 13.68 -16.98
C LEU A 88 -9.84 12.28 -17.63
N ASN A 89 -10.70 11.97 -18.62
CA ASN A 89 -10.56 10.74 -19.38
C ASN A 89 -9.15 10.64 -20.04
N ASN A 90 -8.55 9.46 -19.99
CA ASN A 90 -7.24 9.17 -20.59
C ASN A 90 -6.05 9.90 -19.93
N VAL A 91 -6.12 10.18 -18.64
CA VAL A 91 -5.00 10.74 -17.87
C VAL A 91 -3.90 9.69 -17.73
N THR A 92 -2.66 10.07 -18.02
CA THR A 92 -1.52 9.20 -17.79
C THR A 92 -1.21 9.08 -16.29
N PRO A 93 -0.55 7.99 -15.83
CA PRO A 93 -0.13 7.85 -14.43
C PRO A 93 0.74 9.03 -13.94
N GLU A 94 1.56 9.60 -14.81
CA GLU A 94 2.37 10.78 -14.53
C GLU A 94 1.50 12.01 -14.23
N GLN A 95 0.48 12.25 -15.05
CA GLN A 95 -0.45 13.37 -14.86
C GLN A 95 -1.30 13.19 -13.61
N ALA A 96 -1.79 11.98 -13.36
CA ALA A 96 -2.56 11.67 -12.15
C ALA A 96 -1.73 11.91 -10.88
N ALA A 97 -0.47 11.49 -10.88
CA ALA A 97 0.46 11.75 -9.78
C ALA A 97 0.69 13.26 -9.55
N TYR A 98 0.84 14.02 -10.64
CA TYR A 98 0.96 15.47 -10.57
C TYR A 98 -0.29 16.13 -9.99
N TYR A 99 -1.48 15.79 -10.49
CA TYR A 99 -2.75 16.34 -10.00
C TYR A 99 -2.99 16.00 -8.52
N LEU A 100 -2.68 14.77 -8.09
CA LEU A 100 -2.78 14.42 -6.67
C LEU A 100 -1.85 15.27 -5.81
N ARG A 101 -0.60 15.47 -6.25
CA ARG A 101 0.34 16.33 -5.52
C ARG A 101 -0.10 17.78 -5.44
N GLU A 102 -0.69 18.32 -6.51
CA GLU A 102 -1.27 19.67 -6.51
C GLU A 102 -2.46 19.77 -5.55
N ASN A 103 -3.40 18.82 -5.64
CA ASN A 103 -4.58 18.76 -4.78
C ASN A 103 -4.19 18.68 -3.29
N TRP A 104 -3.16 17.89 -2.98
CA TRP A 104 -2.66 17.73 -1.62
C TRP A 104 -1.65 18.81 -1.18
N GLY A 105 -1.34 19.79 -2.01
CA GLY A 105 -0.41 20.88 -1.69
C GLY A 105 1.03 20.45 -1.45
N LEU A 106 1.46 19.30 -1.97
CA LEU A 106 2.78 18.71 -1.70
C LEU A 106 3.92 19.38 -2.48
N GLY A 107 3.60 20.18 -3.51
CA GLY A 107 4.60 20.72 -4.43
C GLY A 107 5.43 19.62 -5.11
N ASN A 108 6.63 19.96 -5.60
CA ASN A 108 7.49 19.03 -6.35
C ASN A 108 8.70 18.51 -5.54
N GLY A 109 8.72 18.74 -4.24
CA GLY A 109 9.81 18.29 -3.35
C GLY A 109 9.70 16.82 -2.92
N PRO A 110 10.71 16.29 -2.22
CA PRO A 110 10.63 14.99 -1.58
C PRO A 110 9.57 14.97 -0.48
N ILE A 111 8.99 13.80 -0.23
CA ILE A 111 8.03 13.55 0.85
C ILE A 111 8.75 12.89 2.01
N ASP A 112 8.72 13.52 3.18
CA ASP A 112 9.45 13.03 4.35
C ASP A 112 8.79 11.82 5.01
N ASN A 113 7.45 11.84 5.12
CA ASN A 113 6.66 10.77 5.69
C ASN A 113 5.35 10.61 4.91
N LEU A 114 5.34 9.68 3.97
CA LEU A 114 4.16 9.43 3.14
C LEU A 114 3.00 8.82 3.95
N VAL A 115 3.27 8.02 4.98
CA VAL A 115 2.24 7.48 5.86
C VAL A 115 1.38 8.62 6.43
N SER A 116 2.03 9.60 7.05
CA SER A 116 1.33 10.75 7.65
C SER A 116 0.58 11.59 6.61
N VAL A 117 1.18 11.79 5.42
CA VAL A 117 0.51 12.52 4.33
C VAL A 117 -0.78 11.83 3.91
N VAL A 118 -0.75 10.53 3.73
CA VAL A 118 -1.91 9.73 3.30
C VAL A 118 -3.01 9.74 4.36
N GLU A 119 -2.64 9.59 5.64
CA GLU A 119 -3.58 9.67 6.77
C GLU A 119 -4.23 11.05 6.90
N GLN A 120 -3.48 12.13 6.68
CA GLN A 120 -4.01 13.51 6.70
C GLN A 120 -5.03 13.77 5.59
N HIS A 121 -5.00 13.00 4.51
CA HIS A 121 -5.94 13.08 3.40
C HIS A 121 -7.04 12.01 3.45
N GLY A 122 -7.29 11.43 4.62
CA GLY A 122 -8.46 10.59 4.85
C GLY A 122 -8.36 9.14 4.37
N ILE A 123 -7.17 8.65 4.06
CA ILE A 123 -6.93 7.23 3.78
C ILE A 123 -6.35 6.59 5.03
N LEU A 124 -7.00 5.54 5.54
CA LEU A 124 -6.50 4.82 6.69
C LEU A 124 -5.25 4.03 6.33
N VAL A 125 -4.22 4.13 7.15
CA VAL A 125 -3.01 3.31 7.00
C VAL A 125 -2.88 2.35 8.16
N THR A 126 -2.56 1.09 7.88
CA THR A 126 -2.32 0.07 8.91
C THR A 126 -1.15 -0.82 8.54
N THR A 127 -0.71 -1.63 9.49
CA THR A 127 0.32 -2.64 9.25
C THR A 127 -0.21 -4.03 9.52
N PHE A 128 0.33 -5.00 8.79
CA PHE A 128 0.06 -6.41 9.05
C PHE A 128 1.35 -7.19 9.21
N SER A 129 1.26 -8.25 10.02
CA SER A 129 2.33 -9.24 10.12
C SER A 129 2.08 -10.35 9.13
N THR A 130 3.11 -10.74 8.40
CA THR A 130 3.06 -11.89 7.49
C THR A 130 4.16 -12.88 7.83
N SER A 131 3.84 -14.16 7.74
CA SER A 131 4.82 -15.26 7.83
C SER A 131 5.55 -15.49 6.51
N THR A 132 5.10 -14.86 5.41
CA THR A 132 5.69 -14.95 4.09
C THR A 132 6.15 -13.56 3.65
N ASN A 133 7.21 -13.48 2.84
CA ASN A 133 7.69 -12.22 2.27
C ASN A 133 7.00 -11.89 0.93
N ASP A 134 5.86 -12.52 0.65
CA ASP A 134 5.24 -12.47 -0.68
C ASP A 134 4.24 -11.30 -0.83
N VAL A 135 3.84 -10.68 0.29
CA VAL A 135 2.90 -9.55 0.29
C VAL A 135 3.58 -8.33 0.87
N ASP A 136 3.71 -7.29 0.08
CA ASP A 136 4.35 -6.04 0.46
C ASP A 136 3.36 -5.02 1.00
N ALA A 137 2.29 -4.77 0.27
CA ALA A 137 1.16 -3.93 0.66
C ALA A 137 -0.10 -4.35 -0.11
N PHE A 138 -1.23 -3.84 0.31
CA PHE A 138 -2.50 -3.90 -0.40
C PHE A 138 -3.41 -2.76 0.02
N SER A 139 -4.40 -2.44 -0.82
CA SER A 139 -5.44 -1.47 -0.52
C SER A 139 -6.83 -2.10 -0.59
N GLN A 140 -7.74 -1.53 0.17
CA GLN A 140 -9.14 -1.95 0.22
C GLN A 140 -10.04 -0.73 0.25
N PHE A 141 -11.09 -0.78 -0.57
CA PHE A 141 -12.22 0.13 -0.48
C PHE A 141 -13.27 -0.45 0.47
N MET A 142 -13.85 0.39 1.29
CA MET A 142 -14.90 0.00 2.24
C MET A 142 -15.90 1.15 2.38
N GLU A 143 -17.17 0.81 2.54
CA GLU A 143 -18.19 1.73 3.00
C GLU A 143 -18.33 1.61 4.51
N VAL A 144 -18.01 2.69 5.22
CA VAL A 144 -18.17 2.77 6.68
C VAL A 144 -19.28 3.76 6.97
N GLY A 145 -20.47 3.26 7.32
CA GLY A 145 -21.68 4.06 7.28
C GLY A 145 -21.94 4.55 5.86
N ASP A 146 -22.16 5.86 5.68
CA ASP A 146 -22.32 6.49 4.37
C ASP A 146 -21.03 7.12 3.83
N THR A 147 -19.87 6.77 4.41
CA THR A 147 -18.59 7.38 4.03
C THR A 147 -17.70 6.38 3.30
N PRO A 148 -17.40 6.63 2.01
CA PRO A 148 -16.41 5.83 1.29
C PRO A 148 -15.04 5.98 1.95
N THR A 149 -14.41 4.88 2.29
CA THR A 149 -13.16 4.86 3.04
C THR A 149 -12.17 3.91 2.37
N TYR A 150 -10.95 4.39 2.15
CA TYR A 150 -9.85 3.57 1.66
C TYR A 150 -8.91 3.20 2.80
N ILE A 151 -8.44 1.96 2.78
CA ILE A 151 -7.43 1.47 3.71
C ILE A 151 -6.23 1.00 2.89
N ILE A 152 -5.03 1.43 3.28
CA ILE A 152 -3.77 0.89 2.79
C ILE A 152 -3.12 0.12 3.92
N ALA A 153 -2.86 -1.16 3.72
CA ALA A 153 -2.14 -2.01 4.64
C ALA A 153 -0.75 -2.37 4.07
N TYR A 154 0.31 -2.23 4.85
CA TYR A 154 1.65 -2.64 4.44
C TYR A 154 2.30 -3.57 5.44
N SER A 155 3.23 -4.41 4.97
CA SER A 155 3.92 -5.40 5.80
C SER A 155 4.84 -4.75 6.82
N ASN A 156 4.74 -5.13 8.09
CA ASN A 156 5.65 -4.69 9.16
C ASN A 156 7.01 -5.41 9.14
N ASN A 157 7.22 -6.35 8.23
CA ASN A 157 8.52 -6.99 8.03
C ASN A 157 9.54 -6.05 7.37
N LYS A 158 9.08 -4.90 6.86
CA LYS A 158 9.92 -3.88 6.22
C LYS A 158 10.07 -2.68 7.14
N THR A 159 11.30 -2.23 7.31
CA THR A 159 11.64 -1.05 8.11
C THR A 159 12.10 0.13 7.26
N SER A 160 12.54 -0.14 6.01
CA SER A 160 13.05 0.89 5.11
C SER A 160 11.96 1.86 4.67
N ALA A 161 12.14 3.16 4.95
CA ALA A 161 11.27 4.22 4.48
C ALA A 161 11.06 4.17 2.96
N ALA A 162 12.13 3.90 2.20
CA ALA A 162 12.08 3.87 0.74
C ALA A 162 11.14 2.79 0.20
N ARG A 163 11.06 1.64 0.86
CA ARG A 163 10.15 0.55 0.47
C ARG A 163 8.72 0.88 0.87
N ILE A 164 8.52 1.28 2.13
CA ILE A 164 7.19 1.63 2.65
C ILE A 164 6.57 2.77 1.83
N HIS A 165 7.34 3.81 1.50
CA HIS A 165 6.86 4.91 0.67
C HIS A 165 6.46 4.44 -0.74
N PHE A 166 7.27 3.56 -1.35
CA PHE A 166 6.95 3.06 -2.69
C PHE A 166 5.72 2.16 -2.67
N ASP A 167 5.59 1.27 -1.70
CA ASP A 167 4.45 0.39 -1.54
C ASP A 167 3.15 1.21 -1.34
N ILE A 168 3.17 2.21 -0.45
CA ILE A 168 2.02 3.11 -0.22
C ILE A 168 1.69 3.95 -1.48
N ALA A 169 2.69 4.49 -2.16
CA ALA A 169 2.47 5.25 -3.38
C ALA A 169 1.93 4.39 -4.53
N HIS A 170 2.30 3.11 -4.57
CA HIS A 170 1.75 2.13 -5.51
C HIS A 170 0.25 1.89 -5.25
N GLU A 171 -0.12 1.69 -3.98
CA GLU A 171 -1.53 1.53 -3.59
C GLU A 171 -2.35 2.81 -3.85
N LEU A 172 -1.76 4.00 -3.65
CA LEU A 172 -2.37 5.26 -4.08
C LEU A 172 -2.60 5.30 -5.59
N GLY A 173 -1.69 4.75 -6.38
CA GLY A 173 -1.87 4.61 -7.82
C GLY A 173 -3.11 3.79 -8.17
N HIS A 174 -3.35 2.69 -7.47
CA HIS A 174 -4.57 1.91 -7.63
C HIS A 174 -5.81 2.71 -7.22
N ILE A 175 -5.76 3.43 -6.10
CA ILE A 175 -6.88 4.26 -5.61
C ILE A 175 -7.24 5.36 -6.62
N CYS A 176 -6.26 5.97 -7.27
CA CYS A 176 -6.49 7.09 -8.18
C CYS A 176 -6.87 6.68 -9.61
N LEU A 177 -6.37 5.55 -10.11
CA LEU A 177 -6.42 5.22 -11.54
C LEU A 177 -7.42 4.12 -11.90
N HIS A 178 -7.83 3.30 -10.93
CA HIS A 178 -8.59 2.09 -11.23
C HIS A 178 -9.96 2.11 -10.56
N GLU A 179 -10.96 1.52 -11.24
CA GLU A 179 -12.29 1.38 -10.67
C GLU A 179 -12.33 0.29 -9.61
N TRP A 180 -13.00 0.58 -8.48
CA TRP A 180 -13.10 -0.31 -7.33
C TRP A 180 -14.33 -1.24 -7.38
N SER A 181 -15.17 -1.10 -8.41
CA SER A 181 -16.31 -1.96 -8.67
C SER A 181 -15.96 -3.24 -9.43
N GLU A 182 -14.74 -3.34 -9.95
CA GLU A 182 -14.31 -4.49 -10.73
C GLU A 182 -13.95 -5.69 -9.85
N ASP A 183 -14.42 -6.87 -10.25
CA ASP A 183 -14.01 -8.13 -9.65
C ASP A 183 -12.63 -8.53 -10.22
N ILE A 184 -11.58 -8.27 -9.44
CA ILE A 184 -10.19 -8.54 -9.83
C ILE A 184 -9.94 -10.02 -10.14
N GLU A 185 -10.75 -10.93 -9.60
CA GLU A 185 -10.61 -12.36 -9.88
C GLU A 185 -10.97 -12.70 -11.33
N ASN A 186 -11.74 -11.82 -12.00
CA ASN A 186 -12.24 -12.03 -13.38
C ASN A 186 -11.51 -11.21 -14.44
N ILE A 187 -10.60 -10.30 -14.09
CA ILE A 187 -9.82 -9.55 -15.09
C ILE A 187 -8.77 -10.43 -15.77
N SER A 188 -8.44 -10.12 -17.02
CA SER A 188 -7.40 -10.84 -17.75
C SER A 188 -6.01 -10.61 -17.15
N LYS A 189 -5.08 -11.56 -17.36
CA LYS A 189 -3.69 -11.40 -16.91
C LYS A 189 -2.99 -10.20 -17.56
N GLU A 190 -3.35 -9.88 -18.78
CA GLU A 190 -2.81 -8.74 -19.54
C GLU A 190 -3.29 -7.43 -18.95
N GLU A 191 -4.56 -7.31 -18.66
CA GLU A 191 -5.16 -6.15 -18.03
C GLU A 191 -4.62 -5.94 -16.63
N PHE A 192 -4.54 -7.01 -15.83
CA PHE A 192 -3.91 -6.97 -14.52
C PHE A 192 -2.46 -6.43 -14.59
N LYS A 193 -1.64 -6.93 -15.53
CA LYS A 193 -0.28 -6.42 -15.74
C LYS A 193 -0.24 -4.96 -16.19
N SER A 194 -1.27 -4.48 -16.90
CA SER A 194 -1.36 -3.07 -17.29
C SER A 194 -1.62 -2.19 -16.07
N LYS A 195 -2.62 -2.52 -15.27
CA LYS A 195 -2.96 -1.81 -14.02
C LYS A 195 -1.76 -1.74 -13.07
N GLU A 196 -1.03 -2.83 -12.94
CA GLU A 196 0.19 -2.89 -12.15
C GLU A 196 1.31 -1.96 -12.65
N ARG A 197 1.47 -1.89 -13.97
CA ARG A 197 2.42 -0.97 -14.59
C ARG A 197 2.02 0.47 -14.33
N GLU A 198 0.74 0.78 -14.49
CA GLU A 198 0.19 2.12 -14.25
C GLU A 198 0.38 2.56 -12.79
N ALA A 199 0.11 1.67 -11.83
CA ALA A 199 0.35 1.94 -10.41
C ALA A 199 1.84 2.14 -10.09
N ASN A 200 2.73 1.35 -10.69
CA ASN A 200 4.18 1.55 -10.54
C ASN A 200 4.66 2.87 -11.16
N ASP A 201 4.12 3.23 -12.32
CA ASP A 201 4.44 4.48 -13.02
C ASP A 201 3.95 5.69 -12.23
N PHE A 202 2.74 5.60 -11.68
CA PHE A 202 2.20 6.60 -10.75
C PHE A 202 3.08 6.75 -9.51
N ALA A 203 3.43 5.66 -8.84
CA ALA A 203 4.27 5.69 -7.64
C ALA A 203 5.63 6.36 -7.90
N ALA A 204 6.26 6.01 -9.02
CA ALA A 204 7.53 6.61 -9.42
C ALA A 204 7.40 8.11 -9.70
N ALA A 205 6.34 8.55 -10.37
CA ALA A 205 6.07 9.96 -10.66
C ALA A 205 5.68 10.74 -9.41
N PHE A 206 4.86 10.14 -8.55
CA PHE A 206 4.40 10.74 -7.30
C PHE A 206 5.56 10.96 -6.32
N LEU A 207 6.46 10.00 -6.16
CA LEU A 207 7.60 10.12 -5.26
C LEU A 207 8.77 10.92 -5.87
N LEU A 208 8.93 10.91 -7.18
CA LEU A 208 10.04 11.53 -7.92
C LEU A 208 9.50 12.42 -9.05
N PRO A 209 8.86 13.59 -8.72
CA PRO A 209 8.36 14.51 -9.73
C PRO A 209 9.46 14.96 -10.68
N GLU A 210 9.17 14.92 -11.99
CA GLU A 210 10.18 15.14 -13.03
C GLU A 210 10.97 16.43 -12.82
N VAL A 211 10.28 17.55 -12.60
CA VAL A 211 10.88 18.89 -12.56
C VAL A 211 12.03 19.00 -11.57
N THR A 212 11.83 18.47 -10.35
CA THR A 212 12.84 18.59 -9.27
C THR A 212 13.77 17.39 -9.21
N PHE A 213 13.27 16.19 -9.48
CA PHE A 213 14.10 15.00 -9.50
C PHE A 213 15.14 15.05 -10.63
N ARG A 214 14.75 15.49 -11.85
CA ARG A 214 15.66 15.68 -12.97
C ARG A 214 16.82 16.61 -12.58
N LYS A 215 16.51 17.79 -12.04
CA LYS A 215 17.54 18.75 -11.59
C LYS A 215 18.52 18.14 -10.59
N ASP A 216 18.05 17.30 -9.68
CA ASP A 216 18.92 16.65 -8.71
C ASP A 216 19.73 15.51 -9.34
N ALA A 217 19.11 14.69 -10.18
CA ALA A 217 19.77 13.55 -10.79
C ALA A 217 20.87 13.96 -11.79
N GLU A 218 20.68 15.06 -12.52
CA GLU A 218 21.66 15.59 -13.49
C GLU A 218 22.85 16.31 -12.84
N LYS A 219 22.78 16.69 -11.55
CA LYS A 219 23.89 17.42 -10.87
C LYS A 219 25.14 16.58 -10.63
N GLY A 220 25.05 15.28 -10.64
CA GLY A 220 26.18 14.42 -10.31
C GLY A 220 26.34 13.23 -11.24
N PRO A 221 27.43 12.49 -11.06
CA PRO A 221 27.75 11.35 -11.90
C PRO A 221 26.71 10.24 -11.70
N GLN A 222 26.32 9.58 -12.80
CA GLN A 222 25.35 8.49 -12.76
C GLN A 222 25.96 7.20 -12.17
N THR A 223 26.15 7.21 -10.86
CA THR A 223 26.78 6.12 -10.09
C THR A 223 25.92 5.70 -8.91
N ILE A 224 26.08 4.46 -8.46
CA ILE A 224 25.40 3.96 -7.24
C ILE A 224 25.70 4.84 -6.02
N ALA A 225 26.93 5.37 -5.91
CA ALA A 225 27.31 6.26 -4.81
C ALA A 225 26.52 7.58 -4.83
N TYR A 226 26.28 8.14 -6.01
CA TYR A 226 25.47 9.35 -6.13
C TYR A 226 24.00 9.07 -5.85
N TYR A 227 23.43 8.02 -6.39
CA TYR A 227 22.04 7.61 -6.05
C TYR A 227 21.87 7.29 -4.56
N LYS A 228 22.90 6.79 -3.87
CA LYS A 228 22.88 6.67 -2.40
C LYS A 228 22.75 8.03 -1.70
N GLN A 229 23.35 9.09 -2.25
CA GLN A 229 23.18 10.45 -1.71
C GLN A 229 21.76 10.97 -1.97
N LEU A 230 21.23 10.76 -3.18
CA LEU A 230 19.86 11.13 -3.51
C LEU A 230 18.83 10.37 -2.67
N LYS A 231 19.09 9.11 -2.31
CA LYS A 231 18.23 8.31 -1.42
C LYS A 231 18.03 8.98 -0.06
N LYS A 232 19.04 9.64 0.50
CA LYS A 232 18.89 10.40 1.76
C LYS A 232 17.88 11.53 1.65
N LYS A 233 17.84 12.19 0.49
CA LYS A 233 16.93 13.32 0.23
C LYS A 233 15.52 12.85 -0.14
N TRP A 234 15.43 11.91 -1.08
CA TRP A 234 14.16 11.52 -1.69
C TRP A 234 13.44 10.39 -0.96
N LYS A 235 14.15 9.66 -0.09
CA LYS A 235 13.63 8.48 0.63
C LYS A 235 12.96 7.45 -0.30
N VAL A 236 13.56 7.29 -1.49
CA VAL A 236 13.18 6.33 -2.52
C VAL A 236 14.36 5.42 -2.80
N SER A 237 14.10 4.17 -3.17
CA SER A 237 15.14 3.18 -3.43
C SER A 237 16.05 3.59 -4.59
N ILE A 238 17.32 3.21 -4.50
CA ILE A 238 18.33 3.44 -5.55
C ILE A 238 17.83 2.83 -6.88
N ALA A 239 17.27 1.62 -6.82
CA ALA A 239 16.74 0.95 -8.00
C ALA A 239 15.59 1.73 -8.65
N ALA A 240 14.65 2.25 -7.86
CA ALA A 240 13.53 3.04 -8.38
C ALA A 240 14.01 4.38 -8.98
N MET A 241 14.98 5.06 -8.35
CA MET A 241 15.57 6.29 -8.89
C MET A 241 16.32 6.06 -10.21
N ILE A 242 17.08 4.97 -10.32
CA ILE A 242 17.76 4.58 -11.57
C ILE A 242 16.73 4.29 -12.67
N ARG A 243 15.66 3.57 -12.35
CA ARG A 243 14.56 3.30 -13.29
C ARG A 243 13.86 4.58 -13.72
N ARG A 244 13.59 5.49 -12.78
CA ARG A 244 13.01 6.81 -13.07
C ARG A 244 13.92 7.64 -13.96
N SER A 245 15.23 7.64 -13.70
CA SER A 245 16.21 8.35 -14.52
C SER A 245 16.24 7.85 -15.97
N GLU A 246 16.14 6.54 -16.19
CA GLU A 246 16.03 5.96 -17.53
C GLU A 246 14.72 6.37 -18.20
N LYS A 247 13.59 6.29 -17.50
CA LYS A 247 12.28 6.68 -18.04
C LYS A 247 12.22 8.16 -18.43
N LEU A 248 12.90 9.03 -17.67
CA LEU A 248 13.01 10.46 -17.96
C LEU A 248 14.08 10.80 -19.00
N GLY A 249 14.82 9.83 -19.54
CA GLY A 249 15.90 10.06 -20.51
C GLY A 249 17.14 10.76 -19.91
N ILE A 250 17.32 10.74 -18.58
CA ILE A 250 18.51 11.27 -17.89
C ILE A 250 19.69 10.33 -18.10
N ILE A 251 19.42 9.04 -18.17
CA ILE A 251 20.37 7.99 -18.52
C ILE A 251 19.85 7.14 -19.68
N THR A 252 20.75 6.56 -20.44
CA THR A 252 20.39 5.62 -21.51
C THR A 252 20.00 4.25 -20.94
N THR A 253 19.33 3.44 -21.77
CA THR A 253 19.00 2.04 -21.41
C THR A 253 20.26 1.21 -21.13
N GLU A 254 21.38 1.48 -21.81
CA GLU A 254 22.65 0.80 -21.56
C GLU A 254 23.24 1.15 -20.20
N GLU A 255 23.20 2.43 -19.83
CA GLU A 255 23.62 2.91 -18.51
C GLU A 255 22.73 2.33 -17.40
N TYR A 256 21.41 2.31 -17.61
CA TYR A 256 20.47 1.62 -16.71
C TYR A 256 20.85 0.16 -16.49
N GLN A 257 21.04 -0.61 -17.58
CA GLN A 257 21.43 -2.02 -17.49
C GLN A 257 22.78 -2.22 -16.79
N LYS A 258 23.73 -1.32 -17.01
CA LYS A 258 25.03 -1.33 -16.33
C LYS A 258 24.88 -1.14 -14.83
N LEU A 259 24.13 -0.13 -14.42
CA LEU A 259 23.87 0.17 -13.00
C LEU A 259 23.14 -0.98 -12.29
N ILE A 260 22.10 -1.54 -12.91
CA ILE A 260 21.37 -2.68 -12.36
C ILE A 260 22.27 -3.92 -12.23
N ARG A 261 23.14 -4.20 -13.21
CA ARG A 261 24.12 -5.29 -13.10
C ARG A 261 25.11 -5.07 -11.96
N ILE A 262 25.54 -3.83 -11.71
CA ILE A 262 26.40 -3.49 -10.56
C ILE A 262 25.64 -3.75 -9.25
N MET A 263 24.39 -3.32 -9.15
CA MET A 263 23.56 -3.59 -7.95
C MET A 263 23.41 -5.10 -7.69
N GLN A 264 23.13 -5.87 -8.74
CA GLN A 264 23.02 -7.34 -8.62
C GLN A 264 24.31 -8.00 -8.11
N ARG A 265 25.45 -7.64 -8.71
CA ARG A 265 26.78 -8.18 -8.31
C ARG A 265 27.15 -7.85 -6.87
N ARG A 266 26.67 -6.71 -6.36
CA ARG A 266 26.92 -6.26 -4.98
C ARG A 266 25.86 -6.71 -3.99
N GLY A 267 24.87 -7.50 -4.39
CA GLY A 267 23.75 -7.94 -3.55
C GLY A 267 22.77 -6.84 -3.13
N LEU A 268 22.85 -5.63 -3.74
CA LEU A 268 22.09 -4.45 -3.35
C LEU A 268 20.61 -4.48 -3.80
N ARG A 269 20.14 -5.54 -4.48
CA ARG A 269 18.73 -5.64 -4.88
C ARG A 269 17.80 -6.09 -3.77
N LYS A 270 18.31 -6.83 -2.80
CA LYS A 270 17.51 -7.29 -1.66
C LYS A 270 17.54 -6.29 -0.51
N GLU A 271 18.71 -5.71 -0.29
CA GLU A 271 18.94 -4.74 0.79
C GLU A 271 19.85 -3.64 0.25
N GLU A 272 19.34 -2.43 0.21
CA GLU A 272 20.08 -1.28 -0.28
C GLU A 272 20.77 -0.54 0.87
N PRO A 273 21.85 0.18 0.57
CA PRO A 273 22.48 1.05 1.57
C PRO A 273 21.45 2.03 2.16
N LEU A 274 21.50 2.22 3.48
CA LEU A 274 20.63 3.11 4.27
C LEU A 274 19.19 2.58 4.49
N ASP A 275 18.86 1.35 4.13
CA ASP A 275 17.55 0.76 4.43
C ASP A 275 17.32 0.61 5.94
N ASP A 276 18.39 0.41 6.70
CA ASP A 276 18.42 0.30 8.15
C ASP A 276 18.42 1.66 8.89
N VAL A 277 18.77 2.73 8.17
CA VAL A 277 18.93 4.09 8.75
C VAL A 277 17.75 4.99 8.42
N LEU A 278 17.25 4.91 7.18
CA LEU A 278 16.12 5.73 6.71
C LEU A 278 14.81 5.02 7.06
N ILE A 279 14.31 5.30 8.25
CA ILE A 279 13.02 4.83 8.74
C ILE A 279 11.92 5.88 8.52
N THR A 280 10.68 5.44 8.43
CA THR A 280 9.50 6.31 8.43
C THR A 280 8.68 6.09 9.69
N ALA A 281 7.94 7.10 10.14
CA ALA A 281 6.98 6.90 11.20
C ALA A 281 5.86 5.96 10.72
N GLY A 282 5.42 5.09 11.59
CA GLY A 282 4.30 4.19 11.30
C GLY A 282 2.94 4.91 11.38
N PRO A 283 1.83 4.19 11.09
CA PRO A 283 0.48 4.72 11.18
C PRO A 283 0.20 5.31 12.56
N ALA A 284 -0.43 6.47 12.59
CA ALA A 284 -0.69 7.21 13.82
C ALA A 284 -2.17 7.61 13.99
N LEU A 285 -2.96 7.63 12.93
CA LEU A 285 -4.33 8.14 12.95
C LEU A 285 -5.23 7.47 14.01
N LEU A 286 -5.03 6.18 14.26
CA LEU A 286 -5.79 5.42 15.28
C LEU A 286 -5.01 5.24 16.60
N LYS A 287 -3.90 5.96 16.81
CA LYS A 287 -3.08 5.86 18.05
C LYS A 287 -3.29 7.01 19.01
N THR A 288 -4.01 8.04 18.61
CA THR A 288 -4.38 9.18 19.45
C THR A 288 -5.59 8.87 20.28
#